data_166ee5550cad37480b179f3624872120
#
_entry.id   166ee5550cad37480b179f3624872120
#
_cell.length_a   1.000
_cell.length_b   1.000
_cell.length_c   1.000
_cell.angle_alpha   90.00
_cell.angle_beta   90.00
_cell.angle_gamma   90.00
#
_symmetry.space_group_name_H-M   'P 1'
#
loop_
_entity.id
_entity.type
_entity.pdbx_description
1 polymer ?
#
loop_
_entity_poly.entity_id
_entity_poly.type
_entity_poly.pdbx_seq_one_letter_code
_entity_poly.pdbx_strand_id
1 'polypeptide(L)'
;MSGVDRSSQDEPVPFGSLFFHVRRGWGAPVWVRGLLLAMVAGCTTVGPDFKSPTLTRGVSVLPDSPAQGTVAGADDQHFVAGQTGSQDWWKTYRCAELDRLVQIALDQNPTVEAARATLVQAGENATAIQDNLTLPTVDAQLAQTRQRFSTAAFGLPGGQAYLFNLTNASVNVSYPLDVFGGNRRQVEALQAQHEMQAHLWQAARETLIANVVTTVVREASLRAQLDATNALLQAQGELLDLTRQRQGMGALSLNEVAEPQAELAQSRANREALALQLDQIRHQLAAYLGQYPAQNPLPEFHLEDLHLPQFLPQAVPSALLRQRPDIRASEAQWHQATANLGVTIAGAYPNLTLTGSMGAMALSPGALFSPASSVWSFGAGVVQPIFHGGALSAAKRAAEAAVQSAAAQYRNTVVQAFRSVADVLRALTHDAATLEAERSIMEARQQSLGLADQQYQLGGISYPALLAARVQDAQARMGIAQAQGTRLADTAAFYLALGGEVDPAAVAQATSGSPSSSSGQSAPSEAR
;
A
#
# COMPACT_ATOMS: atom_id res chain seq x y z
N MET A 1 65.16 82.10 7.63
CA MET A 1 66.02 81.98 8.81
C MET A 1 65.43 80.84 9.61
N SER A 2 66.26 79.86 9.71
CA SER A 2 66.52 78.93 10.80
C SER A 2 65.29 78.16 11.36
N GLY A 3 65.27 76.91 11.51
CA GLY A 3 66.30 75.86 11.48
C GLY A 3 65.71 74.68 12.21
N VAL A 4 66.02 73.48 11.70
CA VAL A 4 66.58 72.39 12.41
C VAL A 4 65.70 71.81 13.53
N ASP A 5 65.51 70.51 13.73
CA ASP A 5 66.15 69.23 13.34
C ASP A 5 65.41 68.08 14.01
N ARG A 6 65.41 66.89 13.35
CA ARG A 6 65.58 65.51 13.87
C ARG A 6 64.78 65.07 15.05
N SER A 7 64.26 63.96 15.05
CA SER A 7 64.65 62.53 14.90
C SER A 7 63.68 61.64 15.57
N SER A 8 63.34 60.55 14.85
CA SER A 8 63.32 59.16 15.32
C SER A 8 62.46 58.76 16.54
N GLN A 9 61.58 57.89 16.40
CA GLN A 9 61.75 56.43 16.69
C GLN A 9 60.39 55.73 16.54
N ASP A 10 60.45 54.66 15.80
CA ASP A 10 59.43 53.62 15.79
C ASP A 10 59.27 52.98 17.16
N GLU A 11 58.03 52.90 17.66
CA GLU A 11 57.66 51.89 18.63
C GLU A 11 56.29 51.31 18.32
N PRO A 12 56.14 49.98 18.44
CA PRO A 12 54.88 49.32 18.10
C PRO A 12 53.84 49.44 19.23
N VAL A 13 52.61 49.81 18.88
CA VAL A 13 51.47 49.88 19.80
C VAL A 13 50.98 48.48 20.06
N PRO A 14 50.94 48.02 21.35
CA PRO A 14 50.41 46.70 21.67
C PRO A 14 48.86 46.68 21.55
N PHE A 15 48.35 45.62 20.93
CA PHE A 15 46.93 45.24 20.97
C PHE A 15 46.46 45.09 22.43
N GLY A 16 45.88 46.12 22.98
CA GLY A 16 45.25 46.11 24.31
C GLY A 16 43.81 45.63 24.22
N SER A 17 43.58 44.53 24.90
CA SER A 17 42.30 43.89 25.22
C SER A 17 41.22 44.89 25.66
N LEU A 18 40.22 45.13 24.83
CA LEU A 18 38.97 45.78 25.22
C LEU A 18 38.12 44.79 26.04
N PHE A 19 38.41 44.67 27.34
CA PHE A 19 37.50 44.08 28.31
C PHE A 19 36.30 45.03 28.47
N PHE A 20 35.16 44.68 27.84
CA PHE A 20 33.88 45.31 28.18
C PHE A 20 33.55 44.96 29.64
N HIS A 21 33.68 45.90 30.52
CA HIS A 21 33.07 45.89 31.83
C HIS A 21 31.55 45.95 31.67
N VAL A 22 30.90 44.78 31.64
CA VAL A 22 29.46 44.70 31.81
C VAL A 22 29.15 45.11 33.25
N ARG A 23 28.65 46.32 33.41
CA ARG A 23 28.04 46.76 34.69
C ARG A 23 26.92 45.80 35.07
N ARG A 24 27.14 44.99 36.07
CA ARG A 24 26.09 44.28 36.83
C ARG A 24 25.09 45.30 37.38
N GLY A 25 23.89 45.36 36.81
CA GLY A 25 22.86 46.24 37.33
C GLY A 25 21.61 46.36 36.51
N TRP A 26 21.14 45.27 35.82
CA TRP A 26 19.74 45.18 35.42
C TRP A 26 19.20 43.84 35.86
N GLY A 27 18.77 43.78 37.09
CA GLY A 27 17.90 42.70 37.55
C GLY A 27 16.61 42.83 36.78
N ALA A 28 16.38 41.93 35.80
CA ALA A 28 15.08 41.86 35.14
C ALA A 28 13.99 41.76 36.23
N PRO A 29 12.95 42.59 36.14
CA PRO A 29 11.92 42.62 37.17
C PRO A 29 11.30 41.23 37.34
N VAL A 30 10.89 40.91 38.57
CA VAL A 30 10.43 39.55 38.98
C VAL A 30 9.33 39.02 38.09
N TRP A 31 8.49 39.91 37.51
CA TRP A 31 7.45 39.53 36.54
C TRP A 31 8.02 39.07 35.19
N VAL A 32 9.19 39.59 34.71
CA VAL A 32 9.86 39.09 33.49
C VAL A 32 10.46 37.70 33.72
N ARG A 33 11.01 37.45 34.91
CA ARG A 33 11.48 36.09 35.31
C ARG A 33 10.31 35.13 35.48
N GLY A 34 9.18 35.57 36.00
CA GLY A 34 7.94 34.80 36.10
C GLY A 34 7.36 34.47 34.72
N LEU A 35 7.40 35.41 33.76
CA LEU A 35 6.95 35.19 32.38
C LEU A 35 7.85 34.19 31.62
N LEU A 36 9.19 34.29 31.82
CA LEU A 36 10.16 33.35 31.23
C LEU A 36 10.02 31.94 31.83
N LEU A 37 9.77 31.80 33.14
CA LEU A 37 9.48 30.53 33.79
C LEU A 37 8.13 29.94 33.35
N ALA A 38 7.12 30.76 33.15
CA ALA A 38 5.82 30.34 32.62
C ALA A 38 5.90 29.90 31.14
N MET A 39 6.78 30.50 30.34
CA MET A 39 7.07 30.05 28.94
C MET A 39 7.79 28.70 28.90
N VAL A 40 8.69 28.39 29.84
CA VAL A 40 9.39 27.10 29.91
C VAL A 40 8.46 25.99 30.43
N ALA A 41 7.51 26.29 31.30
CA ALA A 41 6.49 25.32 31.75
C ALA A 41 5.40 25.03 30.69
N GLY A 42 5.30 25.83 29.62
CA GLY A 42 4.28 25.74 28.59
C GLY A 42 4.63 24.92 27.35
N CYS A 43 5.76 24.19 27.31
CA CYS A 43 6.17 23.36 26.16
C CYS A 43 5.36 22.04 26.05
N THR A 44 4.06 22.06 26.34
CA THR A 44 3.16 20.92 26.06
C THR A 44 2.54 21.07 24.67
N THR A 45 2.62 20.02 23.86
CA THR A 45 1.86 19.96 22.59
C THR A 45 0.37 20.05 22.88
N VAL A 46 -0.31 20.98 22.21
CA VAL A 46 -1.76 21.10 22.32
C VAL A 46 -2.48 20.04 21.49
N GLY A 47 -3.73 19.74 21.88
CA GLY A 47 -4.55 18.73 21.20
C GLY A 47 -4.44 17.34 21.82
N PRO A 48 -5.29 16.42 21.39
CA PRO A 48 -5.30 15.05 21.90
C PRO A 48 -4.11 14.25 21.37
N ASP A 49 -3.51 13.40 22.21
CA ASP A 49 -2.56 12.40 21.79
C ASP A 49 -3.29 11.19 21.22
N PHE A 50 -2.81 10.66 20.10
CA PHE A 50 -3.33 9.43 19.55
C PHE A 50 -3.00 8.25 20.48
N LYS A 51 -4.00 7.40 20.71
CA LYS A 51 -3.84 6.14 21.42
C LYS A 51 -4.37 5.02 20.55
N SER A 52 -3.50 4.06 20.24
CA SER A 52 -3.90 2.85 19.54
C SER A 52 -5.08 2.19 20.24
N PRO A 53 -6.13 1.80 19.50
CA PRO A 53 -7.30 1.19 20.09
C PRO A 53 -6.92 -0.17 20.70
N THR A 54 -7.33 -0.38 21.95
CA THR A 54 -7.23 -1.70 22.58
C THR A 54 -8.42 -2.53 22.13
N LEU A 55 -8.13 -3.61 21.44
CA LEU A 55 -9.17 -4.56 21.03
C LEU A 55 -9.78 -5.22 22.26
N THR A 56 -11.11 -5.26 22.31
CA THR A 56 -11.86 -5.91 23.39
C THR A 56 -11.47 -7.39 23.42
N ARG A 57 -10.88 -7.85 24.53
CA ARG A 57 -10.59 -9.26 24.75
C ARG A 57 -11.90 -10.06 24.69
N GLY A 58 -11.95 -11.12 23.87
CA GLY A 58 -13.08 -12.05 23.85
C GLY A 58 -13.94 -12.01 22.59
N VAL A 59 -13.56 -11.25 21.54
CA VAL A 59 -14.23 -11.37 20.24
C VAL A 59 -13.74 -12.65 19.56
N SER A 60 -14.62 -13.64 19.42
CA SER A 60 -14.38 -14.83 18.59
C SER A 60 -14.71 -14.54 17.14
N VAL A 61 -13.95 -15.08 16.20
CA VAL A 61 -14.25 -14.98 14.75
C VAL A 61 -15.50 -15.77 14.41
N LEU A 62 -15.67 -16.93 15.04
CA LEU A 62 -16.85 -17.79 14.92
C LEU A 62 -17.33 -18.22 16.30
N PRO A 63 -18.67 -18.31 16.55
CA PRO A 63 -19.23 -18.81 17.80
C PRO A 63 -18.75 -20.23 18.14
N ASP A 64 -18.63 -21.09 17.11
CA ASP A 64 -18.21 -22.47 17.17
C ASP A 64 -16.85 -22.68 16.50
N SER A 65 -15.90 -21.79 16.73
CA SER A 65 -14.55 -21.95 16.17
C SER A 65 -14.01 -23.31 16.62
N PRO A 66 -13.62 -24.21 15.71
CA PRO A 66 -12.96 -25.45 16.13
C PRO A 66 -11.62 -25.03 16.77
N ALA A 67 -11.66 -24.87 18.09
CA ALA A 67 -10.47 -24.79 18.89
C ALA A 67 -9.80 -26.16 18.78
N GLN A 68 -8.75 -26.26 17.95
CA GLN A 68 -8.00 -27.49 17.75
C GLN A 68 -8.81 -28.62 17.05
N GLY A 69 -8.80 -28.61 15.73
CA GLY A 69 -9.41 -29.70 14.97
C GLY A 69 -9.00 -29.67 13.51
N THR A 70 -8.92 -30.85 12.95
CA THR A 70 -8.86 -31.11 11.51
C THR A 70 -9.99 -30.36 10.82
N VAL A 71 -9.72 -29.70 9.70
CA VAL A 71 -10.79 -29.29 8.79
C VAL A 71 -11.54 -30.59 8.41
N ALA A 72 -12.84 -30.65 8.67
CA ALA A 72 -13.64 -31.86 8.44
C ALA A 72 -13.46 -32.31 6.98
N GLY A 73 -13.13 -33.59 6.79
CA GLY A 73 -12.94 -34.21 5.48
C GLY A 73 -11.46 -34.48 5.21
N ALA A 74 -11.01 -35.62 5.74
CA ALA A 74 -9.72 -36.27 5.47
C ALA A 74 -8.41 -35.49 5.71
N ASP A 75 -7.40 -36.22 5.82
CA ASP A 75 -5.97 -36.06 6.06
C ASP A 75 -5.23 -34.85 5.43
N ASP A 76 -5.92 -33.89 4.77
CA ASP A 76 -5.29 -32.96 3.89
C ASP A 76 -4.87 -31.64 4.55
N GLN A 77 -5.62 -31.12 5.55
CA GLN A 77 -5.29 -29.84 6.19
C GLN A 77 -5.59 -29.81 7.69
N HIS A 78 -4.62 -29.32 8.47
CA HIS A 78 -4.73 -29.19 9.93
C HIS A 78 -4.39 -27.78 10.37
N PHE A 79 -5.17 -27.21 11.31
CA PHE A 79 -4.84 -25.94 11.95
C PHE A 79 -3.80 -26.16 13.05
N VAL A 80 -2.67 -25.44 12.96
CA VAL A 80 -1.58 -25.50 13.93
C VAL A 80 -1.54 -24.21 14.74
N ALA A 81 -1.63 -24.35 16.07
CA ALA A 81 -1.53 -23.23 16.98
C ALA A 81 -0.10 -22.66 17.01
N GLY A 82 0.02 -21.33 17.04
CA GLY A 82 1.30 -20.65 17.22
C GLY A 82 2.13 -20.47 15.94
N GLN A 83 1.66 -20.93 14.78
CA GLN A 83 2.22 -20.51 13.50
C GLN A 83 1.66 -19.13 13.14
N THR A 84 2.55 -18.18 12.88
CA THR A 84 2.22 -16.92 12.19
C THR A 84 2.16 -17.18 10.69
N GLY A 85 1.38 -16.38 9.96
CA GLY A 85 1.38 -16.44 8.49
C GLY A 85 2.80 -16.23 7.97
N SER A 86 3.32 -17.14 7.16
CA SER A 86 4.64 -17.00 6.53
C SER A 86 4.59 -15.89 5.49
N GLN A 87 5.65 -15.07 5.40
CA GLN A 87 5.81 -14.08 4.31
C GLN A 87 5.75 -14.72 2.93
N ASP A 88 6.25 -15.94 2.81
CA ASP A 88 6.33 -16.70 1.57
C ASP A 88 5.30 -17.85 1.54
N TRP A 89 4.08 -17.58 1.99
CA TRP A 89 3.03 -18.61 2.13
C TRP A 89 2.73 -19.37 0.83
N TRP A 90 2.89 -18.74 -0.35
CA TRP A 90 2.66 -19.39 -1.64
C TRP A 90 3.63 -20.54 -1.93
N LYS A 91 4.83 -20.55 -1.31
CA LYS A 91 5.79 -21.65 -1.43
C LYS A 91 5.27 -22.97 -0.83
N THR A 92 4.23 -22.88 0.01
CA THR A 92 3.56 -24.07 0.57
C THR A 92 2.83 -24.89 -0.50
N TYR A 93 2.54 -24.29 -1.66
CA TYR A 93 2.00 -25.02 -2.82
C TYR A 93 3.06 -25.86 -3.54
N ARG A 94 4.34 -25.77 -3.18
CA ARG A 94 5.47 -26.56 -3.68
C ARG A 94 5.59 -26.59 -5.20
N CYS A 95 5.31 -25.49 -5.86
CA CYS A 95 5.39 -25.31 -7.31
C CYS A 95 6.44 -24.24 -7.65
N ALA A 96 7.60 -24.66 -8.17
CA ALA A 96 8.73 -23.76 -8.46
C ALA A 96 8.39 -22.71 -9.54
N GLU A 97 7.55 -23.06 -10.52
CA GLU A 97 7.09 -22.11 -11.55
C GLU A 97 6.17 -21.05 -10.96
N LEU A 98 5.30 -21.40 -10.01
CA LEU A 98 4.49 -20.45 -9.26
C LEU A 98 5.38 -19.49 -8.47
N ASP A 99 6.40 -20.01 -7.76
CA ASP A 99 7.35 -19.18 -7.01
C ASP A 99 8.03 -18.16 -7.93
N ARG A 100 8.46 -18.59 -9.11
CA ARG A 100 9.07 -17.72 -10.12
C ARG A 100 8.11 -16.64 -10.61
N LEU A 101 6.86 -16.99 -10.90
CA LEU A 101 5.85 -16.01 -11.35
C LEU A 101 5.53 -14.97 -10.28
N VAL A 102 5.42 -15.38 -9.01
CA VAL A 102 5.19 -14.45 -7.91
C VAL A 102 6.34 -13.45 -7.79
N GLN A 103 7.60 -13.89 -7.92
CA GLN A 103 8.74 -12.97 -7.89
C GLN A 103 8.72 -12.00 -9.08
N ILE A 104 8.46 -12.48 -10.30
CA ILE A 104 8.33 -11.61 -11.48
C ILE A 104 7.21 -10.57 -11.27
N ALA A 105 6.06 -11.01 -10.74
CA ALA A 105 4.95 -10.09 -10.45
C ALA A 105 5.35 -9.01 -9.44
N LEU A 106 6.00 -9.38 -8.35
CA LEU A 106 6.44 -8.42 -7.32
C LEU A 106 7.46 -7.41 -7.85
N ASP A 107 8.31 -7.82 -8.80
CA ASP A 107 9.36 -6.99 -9.36
C ASP A 107 8.88 -6.10 -10.52
N GLN A 108 7.89 -6.55 -11.30
CA GLN A 108 7.51 -5.91 -12.56
C GLN A 108 6.08 -5.36 -12.61
N ASN A 109 5.25 -5.61 -11.57
CA ASN A 109 3.86 -5.16 -11.60
C ASN A 109 3.74 -3.64 -11.40
N PRO A 110 3.14 -2.89 -12.36
CA PRO A 110 3.05 -1.43 -12.29
C PRO A 110 2.23 -0.91 -11.09
N THR A 111 1.29 -1.71 -10.57
CA THR A 111 0.47 -1.30 -9.41
C THR A 111 1.30 -1.29 -8.13
N VAL A 112 2.18 -2.28 -7.93
CA VAL A 112 3.10 -2.34 -6.79
C VAL A 112 4.18 -1.27 -6.93
N GLU A 113 4.68 -1.03 -8.14
CA GLU A 113 5.62 0.06 -8.43
C GLU A 113 5.00 1.43 -8.11
N ALA A 114 3.78 1.70 -8.56
CA ALA A 114 3.06 2.93 -8.26
C ALA A 114 2.82 3.12 -6.74
N ALA A 115 2.44 2.05 -6.03
CA ALA A 115 2.28 2.09 -4.58
C ALA A 115 3.60 2.40 -3.87
N ARG A 116 4.73 1.82 -4.34
CA ARG A 116 6.08 2.12 -3.84
C ARG A 116 6.45 3.59 -4.09
N ALA A 117 6.22 4.10 -5.29
CA ALA A 117 6.50 5.50 -5.61
C ALA A 117 5.69 6.48 -4.73
N THR A 118 4.42 6.13 -4.43
CA THR A 118 3.57 6.89 -3.52
C THR A 118 4.11 6.87 -2.07
N LEU A 119 4.63 5.73 -1.61
CA LEU A 119 5.30 5.62 -0.32
C LEU A 119 6.53 6.54 -0.24
N VAL A 120 7.41 6.48 -1.24
CA VAL A 120 8.60 7.35 -1.33
C VAL A 120 8.18 8.83 -1.34
N GLN A 121 7.18 9.19 -2.15
CA GLN A 121 6.65 10.55 -2.20
C GLN A 121 6.16 11.03 -0.81
N ALA A 122 5.44 10.19 -0.08
CA ALA A 122 4.95 10.53 1.27
C ALA A 122 6.11 10.74 2.26
N GLY A 123 7.17 9.93 2.18
CA GLY A 123 8.37 10.06 2.99
C GLY A 123 9.12 11.36 2.71
N GLU A 124 9.38 11.66 1.43
CA GLU A 124 10.07 12.90 1.02
C GLU A 124 9.26 14.15 1.40
N ASN A 125 7.92 14.10 1.24
CA ASN A 125 7.05 15.19 1.68
C ASN A 125 7.11 15.39 3.20
N ALA A 126 7.14 14.31 3.98
CA ALA A 126 7.27 14.40 5.43
C ALA A 126 8.62 15.02 5.82
N THR A 127 9.72 14.61 5.19
CA THR A 127 11.07 15.16 5.40
C THR A 127 11.12 16.64 5.03
N ALA A 128 10.65 17.01 3.84
CA ALA A 128 10.67 18.39 3.37
C ALA A 128 9.90 19.36 4.30
N ILE A 129 8.74 18.94 4.78
CA ILE A 129 7.94 19.75 5.71
C ILE A 129 8.57 19.76 7.10
N GLN A 130 9.09 18.62 7.58
CA GLN A 130 9.80 18.56 8.85
C GLN A 130 10.98 19.52 8.86
N ASP A 131 11.83 19.51 7.84
CA ASP A 131 13.00 20.37 7.75
C ASP A 131 12.59 21.86 7.69
N ASN A 132 11.57 22.19 6.90
CA ASN A 132 11.05 23.55 6.79
C ASN A 132 10.43 24.08 8.10
N LEU A 133 9.88 23.22 8.93
CA LEU A 133 9.23 23.60 10.19
C LEU A 133 10.16 23.56 11.41
N THR A 134 11.24 22.75 11.35
CA THR A 134 12.16 22.54 12.48
C THR A 134 13.48 23.26 12.34
N LEU A 135 13.88 23.62 11.11
CA LEU A 135 15.10 24.35 10.80
C LEU A 135 14.78 25.80 10.38
N PRO A 136 15.71 26.76 10.57
CA PRO A 136 15.57 28.09 10.00
C PRO A 136 15.64 28.03 8.49
N THR A 137 14.75 28.76 7.82
CA THR A 137 14.85 29.00 6.38
C THR A 137 15.81 30.17 6.11
N VAL A 138 16.63 30.05 5.07
CA VAL A 138 17.60 31.08 4.63
C VAL A 138 17.38 31.34 3.16
N ASP A 139 16.92 32.55 2.83
CA ASP A 139 16.60 32.97 1.47
C ASP A 139 17.44 34.16 1.06
N ALA A 140 17.99 34.13 -0.17
CA ALA A 140 18.63 35.28 -0.77
C ALA A 140 17.65 35.99 -1.73
N GLN A 141 17.53 37.29 -1.59
CA GLN A 141 16.61 38.09 -2.39
C GLN A 141 17.37 39.27 -3.06
N LEU A 142 17.13 39.44 -4.35
CA LEU A 142 17.51 40.63 -5.09
C LEU A 142 16.25 41.26 -5.69
N ALA A 143 15.97 42.49 -5.31
CA ALA A 143 14.80 43.22 -5.79
C ALA A 143 15.17 44.63 -6.22
N GLN A 144 14.59 45.09 -7.34
CA GLN A 144 14.67 46.50 -7.77
C GLN A 144 13.25 47.05 -7.89
N THR A 145 12.97 48.10 -7.10
CA THR A 145 11.65 48.70 -7.03
C THR A 145 11.76 50.17 -7.41
N ARG A 146 10.85 50.65 -8.27
CA ARG A 146 10.68 52.08 -8.53
C ARG A 146 9.48 52.57 -7.73
N GLN A 147 9.75 53.50 -6.83
CA GLN A 147 8.68 53.97 -5.93
C GLN A 147 8.66 55.50 -5.84
N ARG A 148 7.46 56.01 -5.62
CA ARG A 148 7.23 57.43 -5.33
C ARG A 148 6.92 57.56 -3.84
N PHE A 149 7.78 58.28 -3.17
CA PHE A 149 7.65 58.56 -1.74
C PHE A 149 7.22 60.02 -1.55
N SER A 150 6.21 60.26 -0.70
CA SER A 150 5.73 61.59 -0.35
C SER A 150 6.07 61.90 1.11
N THR A 151 6.71 63.04 1.34
CA THR A 151 7.01 63.54 2.70
C THR A 151 5.76 63.90 3.50
N ALA A 152 4.60 64.05 2.84
CA ALA A 152 3.30 64.21 3.50
C ALA A 152 2.93 63.01 4.41
N ALA A 153 3.46 61.79 4.09
CA ALA A 153 3.26 60.60 4.91
C ALA A 153 3.86 60.71 6.34
N PHE A 154 4.84 61.62 6.51
CA PHE A 154 5.46 61.92 7.81
C PHE A 154 4.98 63.23 8.41
N GLY A 155 3.89 63.83 7.91
CA GLY A 155 3.35 65.04 8.42
C GLY A 155 4.21 66.29 8.16
N LEU A 156 5.18 66.25 7.22
CA LEU A 156 6.02 67.36 6.91
C LEU A 156 5.30 68.34 5.95
N PRO A 157 5.24 69.65 6.30
CA PRO A 157 4.58 70.66 5.48
C PRO A 157 5.30 70.85 4.15
N GLY A 158 4.52 70.96 3.07
CA GLY A 158 5.06 71.18 1.73
C GLY A 158 5.10 69.96 0.80
N GLY A 159 4.76 68.77 1.29
CA GLY A 159 4.43 67.53 0.53
C GLY A 159 5.25 67.22 -0.72
N GLN A 160 6.59 67.29 -0.68
CA GLN A 160 7.41 66.96 -1.82
C GLN A 160 7.37 65.44 -2.08
N ALA A 161 7.22 65.10 -3.36
CA ALA A 161 7.26 63.70 -3.78
C ALA A 161 8.59 63.38 -4.43
N TYR A 162 9.25 62.36 -3.92
CA TYR A 162 10.51 61.86 -4.46
C TYR A 162 10.25 60.58 -5.25
N LEU A 163 10.72 60.53 -6.49
CA LEU A 163 10.66 59.32 -7.31
C LEU A 163 12.09 58.75 -7.40
N PHE A 164 12.26 57.51 -6.93
CA PHE A 164 13.58 56.88 -6.93
C PHE A 164 13.46 55.39 -7.20
N ASN A 165 14.56 54.81 -7.67
CA ASN A 165 14.75 53.39 -7.75
C ASN A 165 15.40 52.94 -6.44
N LEU A 166 14.94 51.80 -5.90
CA LEU A 166 15.53 51.16 -4.74
C LEU A 166 15.95 49.75 -5.14
N THR A 167 17.24 49.48 -5.03
CA THR A 167 17.79 48.15 -5.23
C THR A 167 18.12 47.56 -3.86
N ASN A 168 17.60 46.37 -3.57
CA ASN A 168 17.81 45.64 -2.32
C ASN A 168 18.40 44.27 -2.66
N ALA A 169 19.52 43.93 -2.04
CA ALA A 169 20.11 42.60 -2.05
C ALA A 169 20.24 42.15 -0.59
N SER A 170 19.51 41.13 -0.19
CA SER A 170 19.46 40.69 1.21
C SER A 170 19.44 39.17 1.33
N VAL A 171 19.99 38.70 2.43
CA VAL A 171 19.80 37.31 2.93
C VAL A 171 18.87 37.41 4.12
N ASN A 172 17.77 36.67 4.06
CA ASN A 172 16.72 36.64 5.08
C ASN A 172 16.72 35.29 5.74
N VAL A 173 16.63 35.28 7.08
CA VAL A 173 16.51 34.09 7.90
C VAL A 173 15.16 34.17 8.60
N SER A 174 14.37 33.09 8.55
CA SER A 174 13.11 33.00 9.27
C SER A 174 13.05 31.67 10.03
N TYR A 175 12.63 31.72 11.28
CA TYR A 175 12.50 30.54 12.13
C TYR A 175 11.20 30.59 12.96
N PRO A 176 10.19 29.73 12.65
CA PRO A 176 8.97 29.62 13.42
C PRO A 176 9.24 28.83 14.71
N LEU A 177 9.03 29.43 15.88
CA LEU A 177 9.19 28.77 17.17
C LEU A 177 7.92 28.00 17.52
N ASP A 178 8.04 26.67 17.64
CA ASP A 178 6.91 25.78 17.95
C ASP A 178 6.64 25.68 19.47
N VAL A 179 6.13 26.76 20.04
CA VAL A 179 5.84 26.85 21.49
C VAL A 179 4.66 25.98 21.87
N PHE A 180 3.61 25.92 21.04
CA PHE A 180 2.37 25.19 21.30
C PHE A 180 2.28 23.84 20.60
N GLY A 181 3.31 23.41 19.88
CA GLY A 181 3.39 22.09 19.27
C GLY A 181 2.65 21.96 17.93
N GLY A 182 2.27 23.06 17.28
CA GLY A 182 1.60 23.04 15.99
C GLY A 182 2.46 22.39 14.89
N ASN A 183 3.75 22.75 14.82
CA ASN A 183 4.68 22.17 13.88
C ASN A 183 4.94 20.69 14.18
N ARG A 184 5.09 20.33 15.45
CA ARG A 184 5.24 18.91 15.88
C ARG A 184 4.03 18.07 15.48
N ARG A 185 2.79 18.59 15.67
CA ARG A 185 1.56 17.91 15.24
C ARG A 185 1.46 17.77 13.73
N GLN A 186 1.94 18.77 12.98
CA GLN A 186 1.98 18.67 11.52
C GLN A 186 2.96 17.60 11.02
N VAL A 187 4.16 17.54 11.63
CA VAL A 187 5.13 16.47 11.35
C VAL A 187 4.56 15.11 11.73
N GLU A 188 3.93 14.97 12.90
CA GLU A 188 3.24 13.76 13.35
C GLU A 188 2.17 13.30 12.34
N ALA A 189 1.36 14.22 11.82
CA ALA A 189 0.35 13.92 10.81
C ALA A 189 0.96 13.38 9.51
N LEU A 190 2.08 13.95 9.06
CA LEU A 190 2.80 13.51 7.86
C LEU A 190 3.52 12.16 8.06
N GLN A 191 4.07 11.92 9.25
CA GLN A 191 4.64 10.63 9.61
C GLN A 191 3.56 9.54 9.64
N ALA A 192 2.39 9.83 10.21
CA ALA A 192 1.25 8.91 10.18
C ALA A 192 0.76 8.66 8.74
N GLN A 193 0.79 9.67 7.87
CA GLN A 193 0.49 9.50 6.44
C GLN A 193 1.53 8.61 5.74
N HIS A 194 2.81 8.79 6.02
CA HIS A 194 3.86 7.92 5.48
C HIS A 194 3.69 6.47 5.97
N GLU A 195 3.39 6.26 7.25
CA GLU A 195 3.08 4.93 7.82
C GLU A 195 1.86 4.29 7.13
N MET A 196 0.80 5.07 6.88
CA MET A 196 -0.37 4.62 6.12
C MET A 196 0.02 4.12 4.73
N GLN A 197 0.85 4.87 3.99
CA GLN A 197 1.30 4.48 2.64
C GLN A 197 2.18 3.22 2.67
N ALA A 198 3.00 3.04 3.72
CA ALA A 198 3.78 1.82 3.90
C ALA A 198 2.89 0.58 4.01
N HIS A 199 1.82 0.67 4.81
CA HIS A 199 0.86 -0.43 4.95
C HIS A 199 0.02 -0.66 3.69
N LEU A 200 -0.34 0.40 2.94
CA LEU A 200 -1.03 0.27 1.65
C LEU A 200 -0.15 -0.40 0.59
N TRP A 201 1.15 -0.09 0.55
CA TRP A 201 2.10 -0.78 -0.30
C TRP A 201 2.20 -2.28 0.03
N GLN A 202 2.25 -2.63 1.32
CA GLN A 202 2.22 -4.03 1.75
C GLN A 202 0.92 -4.73 1.35
N ALA A 203 -0.25 -4.08 1.56
CA ALA A 203 -1.54 -4.61 1.13
C ALA A 203 -1.60 -4.88 -0.37
N ALA A 204 -1.01 -3.98 -1.19
CA ALA A 204 -0.93 -4.17 -2.63
C ALA A 204 -0.08 -5.39 -3.01
N ARG A 205 1.06 -5.61 -2.33
CA ARG A 205 1.92 -6.80 -2.53
C ARG A 205 1.19 -8.09 -2.19
N GLU A 206 0.57 -8.17 -1.01
CA GLU A 206 -0.17 -9.35 -0.57
C GLU A 206 -1.36 -9.67 -1.49
N THR A 207 -2.07 -8.64 -1.91
CA THR A 207 -3.17 -8.79 -2.87
C THR A 207 -2.67 -9.29 -4.22
N LEU A 208 -1.53 -8.78 -4.71
CA LEU A 208 -0.95 -9.25 -5.97
C LEU A 208 -0.53 -10.72 -5.88
N ILE A 209 0.14 -11.11 -4.78
CA ILE A 209 0.54 -12.51 -4.56
C ILE A 209 -0.70 -13.43 -4.59
N ALA A 210 -1.73 -13.09 -3.81
CA ALA A 210 -2.96 -13.87 -3.78
C ALA A 210 -3.65 -13.95 -5.14
N ASN A 211 -3.66 -12.85 -5.90
CA ASN A 211 -4.22 -12.82 -7.25
C ASN A 211 -3.43 -13.70 -8.23
N VAL A 212 -2.08 -13.70 -8.17
CA VAL A 212 -1.26 -14.59 -8.99
C VAL A 212 -1.54 -16.05 -8.65
N VAL A 213 -1.51 -16.42 -7.37
CA VAL A 213 -1.76 -17.79 -6.92
C VAL A 213 -3.15 -18.28 -7.34
N THR A 214 -4.20 -17.51 -7.05
CA THR A 214 -5.57 -17.88 -7.39
C THR A 214 -5.80 -17.97 -8.90
N THR A 215 -5.11 -17.12 -9.68
CA THR A 215 -5.17 -17.14 -11.15
C THR A 215 -4.50 -18.40 -11.71
N VAL A 216 -3.33 -18.77 -11.18
CA VAL A 216 -2.63 -20.03 -11.55
C VAL A 216 -3.47 -21.25 -11.18
N VAL A 217 -4.03 -21.29 -10.00
CA VAL A 217 -4.94 -22.37 -9.56
C VAL A 217 -6.15 -22.48 -10.50
N ARG A 218 -6.74 -21.35 -10.88
CA ARG A 218 -7.89 -21.31 -11.78
C ARG A 218 -7.52 -21.74 -13.19
N GLU A 219 -6.33 -21.38 -13.70
CA GLU A 219 -5.81 -21.87 -14.98
C GLU A 219 -5.71 -23.39 -14.98
N ALA A 220 -5.06 -23.96 -13.93
CA ALA A 220 -4.90 -25.40 -13.80
C ALA A 220 -6.25 -26.14 -13.74
N SER A 221 -7.21 -25.61 -12.98
CA SER A 221 -8.57 -26.17 -12.88
C SER A 221 -9.32 -26.11 -14.22
N LEU A 222 -9.27 -24.97 -14.92
CA LEU A 222 -9.93 -24.81 -16.24
C LEU A 222 -9.32 -25.75 -17.28
N ARG A 223 -8.01 -25.95 -17.26
CA ARG A 223 -7.31 -26.89 -18.14
C ARG A 223 -7.80 -28.33 -17.91
N ALA A 224 -7.84 -28.76 -16.65
CA ALA A 224 -8.33 -30.08 -16.30
C ALA A 224 -9.82 -30.27 -16.68
N GLN A 225 -10.66 -29.26 -16.52
CA GLN A 225 -12.04 -29.28 -16.97
C GLN A 225 -12.16 -29.35 -18.50
N LEU A 226 -11.29 -28.64 -19.23
CA LEU A 226 -11.24 -28.66 -20.70
C LEU A 226 -10.84 -30.06 -21.20
N ASP A 227 -9.86 -30.68 -20.58
CA ASP A 227 -9.42 -32.05 -20.92
C ASP A 227 -10.54 -33.08 -20.68
N ALA A 228 -11.23 -32.97 -19.54
CA ALA A 228 -12.39 -33.82 -19.25
C ALA A 228 -13.54 -33.57 -20.25
N THR A 229 -13.77 -32.32 -20.64
CA THR A 229 -14.77 -31.96 -21.65
C THR A 229 -14.41 -32.51 -23.03
N ASN A 230 -13.13 -32.52 -23.41
CA ASN A 230 -12.69 -33.12 -24.67
C ASN A 230 -12.94 -34.66 -24.68
N ALA A 231 -12.69 -35.35 -23.56
CA ALA A 231 -13.02 -36.77 -23.41
C ALA A 231 -14.55 -37.01 -23.49
N LEU A 232 -15.36 -36.14 -22.88
CA LEU A 232 -16.80 -36.15 -22.98
C LEU A 232 -17.28 -36.02 -24.43
N LEU A 233 -16.75 -35.03 -25.17
CA LEU A 233 -17.07 -34.79 -26.58
C LEU A 233 -16.73 -35.98 -27.46
N GLN A 234 -15.60 -36.65 -27.22
CA GLN A 234 -15.24 -37.86 -27.92
C GLN A 234 -16.27 -38.97 -27.68
N ALA A 235 -16.61 -39.27 -26.43
CA ALA A 235 -17.58 -40.32 -26.12
C ALA A 235 -18.99 -40.03 -26.67
N GLN A 236 -19.44 -38.77 -26.59
CA GLN A 236 -20.73 -38.36 -27.17
C GLN A 236 -20.73 -38.39 -28.70
N GLY A 237 -19.59 -38.03 -29.32
CA GLY A 237 -19.42 -38.11 -30.78
C GLY A 237 -19.55 -39.56 -31.29
N GLU A 238 -18.85 -40.49 -30.65
CA GLU A 238 -18.92 -41.93 -30.98
C GLU A 238 -20.34 -42.48 -30.77
N LEU A 239 -21.03 -42.04 -29.70
CA LEU A 239 -22.43 -42.44 -29.43
C LEU A 239 -23.36 -41.93 -30.54
N LEU A 240 -23.24 -40.68 -30.94
CA LEU A 240 -24.05 -40.10 -32.01
C LEU A 240 -23.85 -40.78 -33.34
N ASP A 241 -22.59 -41.06 -33.69
CA ASP A 241 -22.27 -41.76 -34.97
C ASP A 241 -22.84 -43.20 -34.99
N LEU A 242 -22.79 -43.89 -33.90
CA LEU A 242 -23.40 -45.23 -33.77
C LEU A 242 -24.95 -45.15 -33.83
N THR A 243 -25.55 -44.15 -33.20
CA THR A 243 -26.98 -43.91 -33.22
C THR A 243 -27.48 -43.62 -34.62
N ARG A 244 -26.74 -42.81 -35.41
CA ARG A 244 -27.01 -42.49 -36.82
C ARG A 244 -26.90 -43.75 -37.72
N GLN A 245 -25.89 -44.58 -37.52
CA GLN A 245 -25.75 -45.83 -38.24
C GLN A 245 -26.95 -46.76 -38.01
N ARG A 246 -27.39 -46.90 -36.76
CA ARG A 246 -28.56 -47.70 -36.45
C ARG A 246 -29.87 -47.11 -37.03
N GLN A 247 -30.00 -45.81 -37.06
CA GLN A 247 -31.14 -45.12 -37.68
C GLN A 247 -31.13 -45.36 -39.20
N GLY A 248 -29.95 -45.25 -39.87
CA GLY A 248 -29.84 -45.55 -41.28
C GLY A 248 -30.17 -47.00 -41.67
N MET A 249 -30.03 -47.96 -40.74
CA MET A 249 -30.48 -49.35 -40.89
C MET A 249 -31.94 -49.54 -40.50
N GLY A 250 -32.69 -48.50 -40.14
CA GLY A 250 -34.10 -48.55 -39.74
C GLY A 250 -34.31 -49.10 -38.33
N ALA A 251 -33.28 -49.25 -37.48
CA ALA A 251 -33.37 -49.77 -36.14
C ALA A 251 -33.73 -48.71 -35.06
N LEU A 252 -33.61 -47.44 -35.41
CA LEU A 252 -33.94 -46.30 -34.54
C LEU A 252 -34.76 -45.25 -35.26
N SER A 253 -35.57 -44.49 -34.55
CA SER A 253 -36.32 -43.33 -35.03
C SER A 253 -35.45 -42.08 -35.14
N LEU A 254 -35.90 -41.06 -35.92
CA LEU A 254 -35.26 -39.74 -35.97
C LEU A 254 -35.18 -39.06 -34.62
N ASN A 255 -36.17 -39.26 -33.73
CA ASN A 255 -36.16 -38.68 -32.40
C ASN A 255 -35.03 -39.19 -31.52
N GLU A 256 -34.66 -40.47 -31.68
CA GLU A 256 -33.58 -41.10 -30.91
C GLU A 256 -32.19 -40.60 -31.34
N VAL A 257 -32.06 -39.96 -32.54
CA VAL A 257 -30.82 -39.29 -32.98
C VAL A 257 -30.78 -37.84 -32.49
N ALA A 258 -31.94 -37.18 -32.35
CA ALA A 258 -32.00 -35.78 -32.00
C ALA A 258 -31.41 -35.46 -30.62
N GLU A 259 -31.68 -36.28 -29.62
CA GLU A 259 -31.19 -36.08 -28.24
C GLU A 259 -29.68 -36.16 -28.13
N PRO A 260 -28.98 -37.23 -28.57
CA PRO A 260 -27.52 -37.27 -28.57
C PRO A 260 -26.86 -36.15 -29.41
N GLN A 261 -27.53 -35.71 -30.47
CA GLN A 261 -27.05 -34.57 -31.27
C GLN A 261 -27.13 -33.25 -30.52
N ALA A 262 -28.21 -33.02 -29.76
CA ALA A 262 -28.37 -31.85 -28.91
C ALA A 262 -27.37 -31.83 -27.77
N GLU A 263 -27.17 -32.96 -27.07
CA GLU A 263 -26.17 -33.12 -26.00
C GLU A 263 -24.75 -32.82 -26.50
N LEU A 264 -24.35 -33.40 -27.65
CA LEU A 264 -23.04 -33.13 -28.26
C LEU A 264 -22.84 -31.64 -28.61
N ALA A 265 -23.92 -31.01 -29.17
CA ALA A 265 -23.88 -29.59 -29.49
C ALA A 265 -23.74 -28.71 -28.24
N GLN A 266 -24.45 -29.05 -27.17
CA GLN A 266 -24.34 -28.36 -25.87
C GLN A 266 -22.92 -28.52 -25.27
N SER A 267 -22.35 -29.73 -25.28
CA SER A 267 -20.99 -29.98 -24.79
C SER A 267 -19.94 -29.24 -25.62
N ARG A 268 -20.13 -29.09 -26.94
CA ARG A 268 -19.28 -28.24 -27.78
C ARG A 268 -19.34 -26.77 -27.38
N ALA A 269 -20.55 -26.24 -27.14
CA ALA A 269 -20.71 -24.87 -26.67
C ALA A 269 -20.03 -24.65 -25.31
N ASN A 270 -20.16 -25.61 -24.38
CA ASN A 270 -19.50 -25.54 -23.07
C ASN A 270 -17.96 -25.58 -23.20
N ARG A 271 -17.41 -26.39 -24.12
CA ARG A 271 -15.96 -26.43 -24.41
C ARG A 271 -15.44 -25.06 -24.83
N GLU A 272 -16.15 -24.40 -25.78
CA GLU A 272 -15.73 -23.06 -26.25
C GLU A 272 -15.82 -22.01 -25.12
N ALA A 273 -16.81 -22.11 -24.25
CA ALA A 273 -16.90 -21.25 -23.08
C ALA A 273 -15.74 -21.45 -22.08
N LEU A 274 -15.34 -22.70 -21.84
CA LEU A 274 -14.17 -23.02 -21.00
C LEU A 274 -12.86 -22.56 -21.65
N ALA A 275 -12.70 -22.74 -22.96
CA ALA A 275 -11.53 -22.27 -23.71
C ALA A 275 -11.39 -20.75 -23.63
N LEU A 276 -12.50 -20.00 -23.81
CA LEU A 276 -12.50 -18.54 -23.64
C LEU A 276 -12.10 -18.14 -22.22
N GLN A 277 -12.62 -18.82 -21.20
CA GLN A 277 -12.25 -18.52 -19.80
C GLN A 277 -10.75 -18.80 -19.57
N LEU A 278 -10.21 -19.87 -20.13
CA LEU A 278 -8.78 -20.20 -20.04
C LEU A 278 -7.91 -19.09 -20.67
N ASP A 279 -8.29 -18.61 -21.87
CA ASP A 279 -7.59 -17.51 -22.53
C ASP A 279 -7.63 -16.23 -21.69
N GLN A 280 -8.81 -15.88 -21.16
CA GLN A 280 -8.98 -14.71 -20.29
C GLN A 280 -8.14 -14.77 -19.03
N ILE A 281 -8.08 -15.92 -18.37
CA ILE A 281 -7.26 -16.14 -17.17
C ILE A 281 -5.76 -16.01 -17.51
N ARG A 282 -5.31 -16.52 -18.65
CA ARG A 282 -3.92 -16.36 -19.11
C ARG A 282 -3.59 -14.90 -19.41
N HIS A 283 -4.50 -14.15 -20.04
CA HIS A 283 -4.35 -12.71 -20.24
C HIS A 283 -4.28 -11.95 -18.89
N GLN A 284 -5.10 -12.34 -17.92
CA GLN A 284 -5.07 -11.75 -16.58
C GLN A 284 -3.75 -12.05 -15.86
N LEU A 285 -3.24 -13.28 -15.97
CA LEU A 285 -1.94 -13.65 -15.40
C LEU A 285 -0.81 -12.80 -16.03
N ALA A 286 -0.79 -12.64 -17.35
CA ALA A 286 0.17 -11.76 -18.03
C ALA A 286 0.11 -10.32 -17.49
N ALA A 287 -1.09 -9.78 -17.27
CA ALA A 287 -1.27 -8.45 -16.70
C ALA A 287 -0.73 -8.35 -15.26
N TYR A 288 -0.91 -9.37 -14.42
CA TYR A 288 -0.32 -9.40 -13.08
C TYR A 288 1.20 -9.45 -13.09
N LEU A 289 1.80 -10.07 -14.13
CA LEU A 289 3.24 -10.09 -14.36
C LEU A 289 3.79 -8.78 -14.96
N GLY A 290 2.94 -7.78 -15.22
CA GLY A 290 3.33 -6.54 -15.88
C GLY A 290 3.66 -6.71 -17.37
N GLN A 291 3.17 -7.79 -18.00
CA GLN A 291 3.50 -8.17 -19.38
C GLN A 291 2.29 -8.02 -20.30
N TYR A 292 2.55 -7.72 -21.58
CA TYR A 292 1.49 -7.79 -22.59
C TYR A 292 1.20 -9.26 -22.96
N PRO A 293 -0.08 -9.64 -23.17
CA PRO A 293 -0.46 -11.04 -23.41
C PRO A 293 0.28 -11.76 -24.54
N ALA A 294 0.77 -11.02 -25.54
CA ALA A 294 1.47 -11.58 -26.70
C ALA A 294 3.00 -11.62 -26.57
N GLN A 295 3.59 -11.09 -25.48
CA GLN A 295 5.05 -10.92 -25.40
C GLN A 295 5.82 -12.16 -24.99
N ASN A 296 5.30 -12.93 -24.04
CA ASN A 296 5.99 -14.12 -23.53
C ASN A 296 5.01 -15.29 -23.37
N PRO A 297 5.37 -16.49 -23.82
CA PRO A 297 4.58 -17.68 -23.54
C PRO A 297 4.62 -17.95 -22.02
N LEU A 298 3.44 -17.93 -21.40
CA LEU A 298 3.30 -18.32 -20.00
C LEU A 298 3.42 -19.83 -19.86
N PRO A 299 4.00 -20.35 -18.78
CA PRO A 299 4.00 -21.77 -18.49
C PRO A 299 2.55 -22.28 -18.39
N GLU A 300 2.38 -23.56 -18.63
CA GLU A 300 1.12 -24.27 -18.44
C GLU A 300 1.11 -24.91 -17.07
N PHE A 301 -0.01 -24.75 -16.33
CA PHE A 301 -0.16 -25.33 -15.02
C PHE A 301 -1.18 -26.45 -15.03
N HIS A 302 -0.86 -27.53 -14.31
CA HIS A 302 -1.76 -28.64 -14.03
C HIS A 302 -2.06 -28.73 -12.55
N LEU A 303 -3.23 -29.27 -12.19
CA LEU A 303 -3.62 -29.41 -10.78
C LEU A 303 -2.67 -30.29 -9.97
N GLU A 304 -2.03 -31.26 -10.61
CA GLU A 304 -1.00 -32.16 -10.03
C GLU A 304 0.30 -31.45 -9.64
N ASP A 305 0.59 -30.30 -10.29
CA ASP A 305 1.75 -29.46 -9.96
C ASP A 305 1.55 -28.65 -8.68
N LEU A 306 0.30 -28.51 -8.23
CA LEU A 306 -0.09 -27.66 -7.10
C LEU A 306 -0.45 -28.53 -5.90
N HIS A 307 0.33 -28.42 -4.84
CA HIS A 307 0.12 -29.21 -3.62
C HIS A 307 -0.69 -28.41 -2.62
N LEU A 308 -1.71 -29.04 -2.03
CA LEU A 308 -2.48 -28.45 -0.97
C LEU A 308 -1.64 -28.31 0.30
N PRO A 309 -1.51 -27.10 0.90
CA PRO A 309 -0.80 -26.90 2.17
C PRO A 309 -1.45 -27.72 3.30
N GLN A 310 -0.71 -28.64 3.89
CA GLN A 310 -1.23 -29.53 4.95
C GLN A 310 -1.39 -28.83 6.30
N PHE A 311 -0.53 -27.84 6.59
CA PHE A 311 -0.54 -27.12 7.86
C PHE A 311 -0.97 -25.68 7.63
N LEU A 312 -2.07 -25.31 8.25
CA LEU A 312 -2.62 -23.96 8.20
C LEU A 312 -2.41 -23.27 9.56
N PRO A 313 -2.00 -22.00 9.59
CA PRO A 313 -1.90 -21.25 10.83
C PRO A 313 -3.27 -21.08 11.47
N GLN A 314 -3.35 -21.26 12.81
CA GLN A 314 -4.59 -21.00 13.51
C GLN A 314 -4.89 -19.50 13.55
N ALA A 315 -6.07 -19.12 13.06
CA ALA A 315 -6.53 -17.74 13.12
C ALA A 315 -6.78 -17.27 14.56
N VAL A 316 -5.85 -16.50 15.14
CA VAL A 316 -6.02 -15.88 16.46
C VAL A 316 -6.56 -14.47 16.29
N PRO A 317 -7.79 -14.14 16.73
CA PRO A 317 -8.44 -12.87 16.43
C PRO A 317 -7.64 -11.62 16.81
N SER A 318 -6.94 -11.66 17.95
CA SER A 318 -6.15 -10.52 18.43
C SER A 318 -4.81 -10.33 17.70
N ALA A 319 -4.22 -11.39 17.15
CA ALA A 319 -2.98 -11.31 16.37
C ALA A 319 -3.25 -10.84 14.94
N LEU A 320 -4.31 -11.34 14.31
CA LEU A 320 -4.74 -10.96 12.95
C LEU A 320 -4.92 -9.46 12.80
N LEU A 321 -5.54 -8.82 13.79
CA LEU A 321 -5.84 -7.40 13.76
C LEU A 321 -4.58 -6.52 13.82
N ARG A 322 -3.47 -7.04 14.34
CA ARG A 322 -2.19 -6.32 14.38
C ARG A 322 -1.32 -6.55 13.16
N GLN A 323 -1.57 -7.61 12.42
CA GLN A 323 -0.74 -8.04 11.28
C GLN A 323 -1.31 -7.55 9.94
N ARG A 324 -2.62 -7.39 9.82
CA ARG A 324 -3.27 -6.99 8.56
C ARG A 324 -2.89 -5.58 8.12
N PRO A 325 -2.31 -5.41 6.93
CA PRO A 325 -1.90 -4.11 6.43
C PRO A 325 -3.06 -3.12 6.25
N ASP A 326 -4.26 -3.59 5.86
CA ASP A 326 -5.46 -2.75 5.69
C ASP A 326 -5.93 -2.15 7.02
N ILE A 327 -5.87 -2.91 8.11
CA ILE A 327 -6.21 -2.43 9.46
C ILE A 327 -5.16 -1.43 9.93
N ARG A 328 -3.87 -1.73 9.74
CA ARG A 328 -2.77 -0.83 10.10
C ARG A 328 -2.84 0.48 9.33
N ALA A 329 -3.15 0.43 8.03
CA ALA A 329 -3.34 1.62 7.21
C ALA A 329 -4.50 2.49 7.72
N SER A 330 -5.63 1.89 8.10
CA SER A 330 -6.78 2.62 8.64
C SER A 330 -6.52 3.18 10.06
N GLU A 331 -5.70 2.50 10.87
CA GLU A 331 -5.23 3.00 12.16
C GLU A 331 -4.33 4.24 11.98
N ALA A 332 -3.35 4.17 11.05
CA ALA A 332 -2.48 5.28 10.72
C ALA A 332 -3.25 6.49 10.16
N GLN A 333 -4.29 6.24 9.36
CA GLN A 333 -5.21 7.30 8.89
C GLN A 333 -5.96 7.98 10.06
N TRP A 334 -6.39 7.20 11.04
CA TRP A 334 -7.01 7.78 12.25
C TRP A 334 -6.01 8.57 13.08
N HIS A 335 -4.76 8.08 13.21
CA HIS A 335 -3.67 8.82 13.83
C HIS A 335 -3.42 10.16 13.13
N GLN A 336 -3.32 10.16 11.80
CA GLN A 336 -3.17 11.37 10.99
C GLN A 336 -4.29 12.39 11.25
N ALA A 337 -5.55 11.94 11.29
CA ALA A 337 -6.69 12.81 11.55
C ALA A 337 -6.62 13.42 12.96
N THR A 338 -6.16 12.65 13.95
CA THR A 338 -5.99 13.10 15.35
C THR A 338 -4.87 14.14 15.45
N ALA A 339 -3.75 13.93 14.77
CA ALA A 339 -2.66 14.89 14.72
C ALA A 339 -3.08 16.19 14.01
N ASN A 340 -3.85 16.12 12.92
CA ASN A 340 -4.41 17.28 12.22
C ASN A 340 -5.40 18.09 13.09
N LEU A 341 -6.15 17.43 13.96
CA LEU A 341 -6.94 18.13 14.98
C LEU A 341 -6.02 18.94 15.90
N GLY A 342 -4.89 18.37 16.33
CA GLY A 342 -3.87 19.08 17.10
C GLY A 342 -3.32 20.31 16.38
N VAL A 343 -3.00 20.20 15.06
CA VAL A 343 -2.61 21.36 14.22
C VAL A 343 -3.67 22.44 14.22
N THR A 344 -4.95 22.05 14.03
CA THR A 344 -6.06 22.99 13.99
C THR A 344 -6.26 23.70 15.34
N ILE A 345 -6.10 23.00 16.45
CA ILE A 345 -6.15 23.58 17.79
C ILE A 345 -4.98 24.54 17.99
N ALA A 346 -3.75 24.16 17.60
CA ALA A 346 -2.57 25.00 17.70
C ALA A 346 -2.70 26.32 16.92
N GLY A 347 -3.40 26.32 15.79
CA GLY A 347 -3.68 27.51 14.98
C GLY A 347 -4.53 28.58 15.68
N ALA A 348 -5.15 28.28 16.83
CA ALA A 348 -5.84 29.26 17.65
C ALA A 348 -4.93 29.93 18.71
N TYR A 349 -3.68 29.47 18.86
CA TYR A 349 -2.70 30.00 19.81
C TYR A 349 -1.73 30.99 19.14
N PRO A 350 -0.95 31.78 19.93
CA PRO A 350 0.02 32.71 19.38
C PRO A 350 1.09 32.00 18.55
N ASN A 351 1.36 32.50 17.35
CA ASN A 351 2.48 32.07 16.53
C ASN A 351 3.68 33.00 16.77
N LEU A 352 4.83 32.44 17.10
CA LEU A 352 6.06 33.15 17.36
C LEU A 352 7.07 32.86 16.25
N THR A 353 7.56 33.94 15.59
CA THR A 353 8.55 33.81 14.51
C THR A 353 9.75 34.71 14.80
N LEU A 354 10.96 34.16 14.68
CA LEU A 354 12.21 34.90 14.68
C LEU A 354 12.59 35.22 13.24
N THR A 355 12.98 36.47 12.98
CA THR A 355 13.42 36.90 11.66
C THR A 355 14.75 37.61 11.76
N GLY A 356 15.63 37.38 10.80
CA GLY A 356 16.90 38.12 10.61
C GLY A 356 17.07 38.48 9.16
N SER A 357 17.61 39.68 8.90
CA SER A 357 17.95 40.08 7.54
C SER A 357 19.28 40.80 7.56
N MET A 358 20.12 40.50 6.57
CA MET A 358 21.39 41.22 6.33
C MET A 358 21.58 41.40 4.84
N GLY A 359 21.99 42.59 4.44
CA GLY A 359 22.17 42.89 3.01
C GLY A 359 22.64 44.28 2.72
N ALA A 360 22.36 44.73 1.52
CA ALA A 360 22.66 46.08 1.05
C ALA A 360 21.43 46.70 0.35
N MET A 361 21.21 47.98 0.59
CA MET A 361 20.13 48.76 -0.01
C MET A 361 20.64 50.05 -0.58
N ALA A 362 20.40 50.30 -1.86
CA ALA A 362 20.93 51.49 -2.56
C ALA A 362 19.97 52.00 -3.62
N LEU A 363 20.13 53.30 -4.01
CA LEU A 363 19.33 53.93 -5.05
C LEU A 363 19.73 53.51 -6.47
N SER A 364 20.89 52.90 -6.62
CA SER A 364 21.37 52.36 -7.91
C SER A 364 22.08 51.01 -7.68
N PRO A 365 22.08 50.10 -8.66
CA PRO A 365 22.74 48.80 -8.52
C PRO A 365 24.24 48.89 -8.21
N GLY A 366 24.94 49.88 -8.80
CA GLY A 366 26.37 50.07 -8.55
C GLY A 366 26.72 50.54 -7.15
N ALA A 367 25.79 51.17 -6.42
CA ALA A 367 26.00 51.64 -5.07
C ALA A 367 25.77 50.53 -4.01
N LEU A 368 25.28 49.35 -4.38
CA LEU A 368 25.08 48.20 -3.46
C LEU A 368 26.38 47.77 -2.78
N PHE A 369 27.52 47.88 -3.45
CA PHE A 369 28.81 47.45 -2.95
C PHE A 369 29.53 48.54 -2.09
N SER A 370 28.84 49.64 -1.82
CA SER A 370 29.34 50.65 -0.91
C SER A 370 29.15 50.23 0.55
N PRO A 371 30.14 50.48 1.44
CA PRO A 371 29.96 50.20 2.88
C PRO A 371 28.77 50.93 3.50
N ALA A 372 28.36 52.07 2.95
CA ALA A 372 27.21 52.86 3.42
C ALA A 372 25.86 52.27 3.06
N SER A 373 25.80 51.27 2.14
CA SER A 373 24.56 50.59 1.74
C SER A 373 24.20 49.38 2.64
N SER A 374 25.09 48.99 3.55
CA SER A 374 24.87 47.83 4.45
C SER A 374 23.69 48.07 5.38
N VAL A 375 22.78 47.11 5.41
CA VAL A 375 21.59 47.10 6.28
C VAL A 375 21.43 45.75 6.96
N TRP A 376 20.98 45.76 8.17
CA TRP A 376 20.62 44.51 8.87
C TRP A 376 19.43 44.75 9.80
N SER A 377 18.68 43.72 10.07
CA SER A 377 17.61 43.72 11.05
C SER A 377 17.53 42.37 11.75
N PHE A 378 17.14 42.39 13.01
CA PHE A 378 16.77 41.20 13.78
C PHE A 378 15.46 41.49 14.53
N GLY A 379 14.52 40.54 14.50
CA GLY A 379 13.21 40.73 15.11
C GLY A 379 12.59 39.44 15.61
N ALA A 380 11.70 39.58 16.56
CA ALA A 380 10.78 38.53 17.00
C ALA A 380 9.35 39.05 16.83
N GLY A 381 8.54 38.31 16.11
CA GLY A 381 7.12 38.62 15.87
C GLY A 381 6.21 37.62 16.58
N VAL A 382 5.14 38.12 17.22
CA VAL A 382 4.07 37.30 17.80
C VAL A 382 2.76 37.69 17.14
N VAL A 383 2.05 36.72 16.58
CA VAL A 383 0.73 36.91 15.97
C VAL A 383 -0.28 36.02 16.68
N GLN A 384 -1.27 36.66 17.35
CA GLN A 384 -2.38 35.97 18.01
C GLN A 384 -3.67 36.23 17.23
N PRO A 385 -4.36 35.20 16.73
CA PRO A 385 -5.71 35.34 16.18
C PRO A 385 -6.68 35.74 17.28
N ILE A 386 -7.35 36.90 17.17
CA ILE A 386 -8.33 37.38 18.16
C ILE A 386 -9.77 37.16 17.66
N PHE A 387 -10.04 37.54 16.41
CA PHE A 387 -11.38 37.41 15.86
C PHE A 387 -11.32 37.07 14.36
N HIS A 388 -11.91 35.92 13.98
CA HIS A 388 -12.00 35.43 12.61
C HIS A 388 -13.44 35.05 12.23
N GLY A 389 -14.45 35.75 12.74
CA GLY A 389 -15.85 35.54 12.38
C GLY A 389 -16.37 34.13 12.63
N GLY A 390 -15.80 33.39 13.62
CA GLY A 390 -16.15 32.00 13.90
C GLY A 390 -15.42 30.92 13.10
N ALA A 391 -14.53 31.29 12.16
CA ALA A 391 -13.81 30.34 11.28
C ALA A 391 -12.98 29.33 12.07
N LEU A 392 -12.24 29.77 13.10
CA LEU A 392 -11.40 28.86 13.92
C LEU A 392 -12.23 27.80 14.66
N SER A 393 -13.39 28.20 15.22
CA SER A 393 -14.29 27.27 15.91
C SER A 393 -14.95 26.28 14.93
N ALA A 394 -15.29 26.73 13.72
CA ALA A 394 -15.80 25.86 12.66
C ALA A 394 -14.72 24.88 12.17
N ALA A 395 -13.48 25.32 11.95
CA ALA A 395 -12.35 24.47 11.58
C ALA A 395 -12.08 23.39 12.64
N LYS A 396 -12.12 23.75 13.93
CA LYS A 396 -11.99 22.77 15.02
C LYS A 396 -13.09 21.71 14.98
N ARG A 397 -14.38 22.12 14.85
CA ARG A 397 -15.49 21.16 14.75
C ARG A 397 -15.37 20.26 13.50
N ALA A 398 -14.89 20.80 12.38
CA ALA A 398 -14.64 20.02 11.17
C ALA A 398 -13.53 18.97 11.40
N ALA A 399 -12.43 19.34 12.07
CA ALA A 399 -11.36 18.42 12.42
C ALA A 399 -11.81 17.35 13.44
N GLU A 400 -12.64 17.71 14.42
CA GLU A 400 -13.26 16.75 15.36
C GLU A 400 -14.14 15.74 14.62
N ALA A 401 -14.95 16.19 13.66
CA ALA A 401 -15.75 15.32 12.81
C ALA A 401 -14.88 14.41 11.91
N ALA A 402 -13.74 14.90 11.41
CA ALA A 402 -12.78 14.10 10.65
C ALA A 402 -12.18 12.97 11.49
N VAL A 403 -11.84 13.23 12.76
CA VAL A 403 -11.38 12.17 13.70
C VAL A 403 -12.46 11.12 13.92
N GLN A 404 -13.73 11.53 14.12
CA GLN A 404 -14.85 10.59 14.26
C GLN A 404 -15.07 9.74 13.00
N SER A 405 -14.95 10.35 11.82
CA SER A 405 -15.05 9.67 10.53
C SER A 405 -13.94 8.62 10.38
N ALA A 406 -12.68 8.99 10.66
CA ALA A 406 -11.55 8.06 10.58
C ALA A 406 -11.67 6.90 11.58
N ALA A 407 -12.13 7.18 12.81
CA ALA A 407 -12.41 6.15 13.81
C ALA A 407 -13.54 5.20 13.39
N ALA A 408 -14.56 5.68 12.68
CA ALA A 408 -15.62 4.86 12.14
C ALA A 408 -15.14 4.00 10.97
N GLN A 409 -14.29 4.54 10.10
CA GLN A 409 -13.65 3.81 9.01
C GLN A 409 -12.75 2.69 9.55
N TYR A 410 -11.92 2.95 10.55
CA TYR A 410 -11.13 1.92 11.24
C TYR A 410 -12.01 0.77 11.75
N ARG A 411 -13.11 1.09 12.47
CA ARG A 411 -14.04 0.06 12.97
C ARG A 411 -14.67 -0.75 11.84
N ASN A 412 -15.03 -0.09 10.73
CA ASN A 412 -15.57 -0.77 9.56
C ASN A 412 -14.54 -1.73 8.94
N THR A 413 -13.28 -1.30 8.78
CA THR A 413 -12.18 -2.15 8.27
C THR A 413 -11.99 -3.38 9.16
N VAL A 414 -12.00 -3.21 10.48
CA VAL A 414 -11.93 -4.32 11.44
C VAL A 414 -13.08 -5.31 11.25
N VAL A 415 -14.33 -4.83 11.16
CA VAL A 415 -15.51 -5.69 10.96
C VAL A 415 -15.42 -6.46 9.64
N GLN A 416 -15.01 -5.80 8.55
CA GLN A 416 -14.82 -6.47 7.25
C GLN A 416 -13.70 -7.52 7.29
N ALA A 417 -12.61 -7.24 8.01
CA ALA A 417 -11.53 -8.19 8.21
C ALA A 417 -12.02 -9.46 8.95
N PHE A 418 -12.78 -9.30 10.03
CA PHE A 418 -13.38 -10.43 10.74
C PHE A 418 -14.34 -11.22 9.87
N ARG A 419 -15.20 -10.52 9.10
CA ARG A 419 -16.10 -11.17 8.15
C ARG A 419 -15.32 -12.00 7.13
N SER A 420 -14.27 -11.43 6.52
CA SER A 420 -13.44 -12.10 5.52
C SER A 420 -12.83 -13.41 6.08
N VAL A 421 -12.27 -13.35 7.30
CA VAL A 421 -11.71 -14.57 7.94
C VAL A 421 -12.82 -15.60 8.24
N ALA A 422 -13.98 -15.16 8.74
CA ALA A 422 -15.10 -16.06 9.01
C ALA A 422 -15.62 -16.75 7.75
N ASP A 423 -15.78 -15.98 6.66
CA ASP A 423 -16.25 -16.50 5.37
C ASP A 423 -15.28 -17.55 4.82
N VAL A 424 -13.97 -17.28 4.83
CA VAL A 424 -12.97 -18.24 4.33
C VAL A 424 -12.84 -19.49 5.21
N LEU A 425 -12.93 -19.37 6.53
CA LEU A 425 -12.93 -20.54 7.41
C LEU A 425 -14.12 -21.47 7.13
N ARG A 426 -15.30 -20.88 6.83
CA ARG A 426 -16.47 -21.67 6.42
C ARG A 426 -16.31 -22.27 5.02
N ALA A 427 -15.76 -21.50 4.07
CA ALA A 427 -15.44 -22.00 2.73
C ALA A 427 -14.52 -23.22 2.82
N LEU A 428 -13.40 -23.14 3.54
CA LEU A 428 -12.48 -24.26 3.74
C LEU A 428 -13.16 -25.52 4.33
N THR A 429 -14.15 -25.35 5.22
CA THR A 429 -14.88 -26.48 5.80
C THR A 429 -15.80 -27.13 4.76
N HIS A 430 -16.55 -26.33 4.00
CA HIS A 430 -17.48 -26.83 2.99
C HIS A 430 -16.75 -27.40 1.76
N ASP A 431 -15.65 -26.80 1.35
CA ASP A 431 -14.82 -27.29 0.25
C ASP A 431 -14.23 -28.67 0.56
N ALA A 432 -13.79 -28.90 1.81
CA ALA A 432 -13.30 -30.21 2.22
C ALA A 432 -14.39 -31.29 2.06
N ALA A 433 -15.61 -31.00 2.50
CA ALA A 433 -16.74 -31.91 2.36
C ALA A 433 -17.15 -32.13 0.88
N THR A 434 -17.10 -31.05 0.08
CA THR A 434 -17.38 -31.11 -1.36
C THR A 434 -16.33 -31.94 -2.10
N LEU A 435 -15.04 -31.71 -1.82
CA LEU A 435 -13.94 -32.44 -2.43
C LEU A 435 -14.01 -33.94 -2.09
N GLU A 436 -14.35 -34.29 -0.85
CA GLU A 436 -14.54 -35.69 -0.44
C GLU A 436 -15.73 -36.36 -1.16
N ALA A 437 -16.84 -35.63 -1.32
CA ALA A 437 -17.97 -36.12 -2.08
C ALA A 437 -17.61 -36.34 -3.57
N GLU A 438 -16.91 -35.38 -4.20
CA GLU A 438 -16.47 -35.52 -5.59
C GLU A 438 -15.41 -36.62 -5.79
N ARG A 439 -14.52 -36.87 -4.79
CA ARG A 439 -13.63 -38.04 -4.80
C ARG A 439 -14.42 -39.33 -4.80
N SER A 440 -15.41 -39.45 -3.92
CA SER A 440 -16.28 -40.64 -3.85
C SER A 440 -17.06 -40.87 -5.15
N ILE A 441 -17.58 -39.79 -5.77
CA ILE A 441 -18.22 -39.87 -7.09
C ILE A 441 -17.21 -40.35 -8.14
N MET A 442 -16.01 -39.78 -8.19
CA MET A 442 -14.98 -40.12 -9.15
C MET A 442 -14.56 -41.60 -9.02
N GLU A 443 -14.29 -42.08 -7.81
CA GLU A 443 -13.97 -43.50 -7.54
C GLU A 443 -15.06 -44.44 -8.01
N ALA A 444 -16.33 -44.17 -7.66
CA ALA A 444 -17.47 -44.95 -8.10
C ALA A 444 -17.63 -44.96 -9.62
N ARG A 445 -17.42 -43.82 -10.30
CA ARG A 445 -17.51 -43.72 -11.76
C ARG A 445 -16.36 -44.44 -12.47
N GLN A 446 -15.14 -44.33 -11.96
CA GLN A 446 -13.98 -45.10 -12.47
C GLN A 446 -14.18 -46.61 -12.32
N GLN A 447 -14.65 -47.04 -11.16
CA GLN A 447 -14.99 -48.47 -10.95
C GLN A 447 -16.08 -48.93 -11.91
N SER A 448 -17.15 -48.14 -12.09
CA SER A 448 -18.25 -48.43 -13.02
C SER A 448 -17.75 -48.52 -14.46
N LEU A 449 -16.89 -47.59 -14.87
CA LEU A 449 -16.29 -47.60 -16.22
C LEU A 449 -15.41 -48.84 -16.42
N GLY A 450 -14.57 -49.19 -15.43
CA GLY A 450 -13.73 -50.39 -15.49
C GLY A 450 -14.54 -51.67 -15.64
N LEU A 451 -15.65 -51.79 -14.88
CA LEU A 451 -16.58 -52.93 -15.01
C LEU A 451 -17.31 -52.92 -16.36
N ALA A 452 -17.76 -51.77 -16.84
CA ALA A 452 -18.39 -51.65 -18.15
C ALA A 452 -17.44 -52.06 -19.31
N ASP A 453 -16.16 -51.67 -19.23
CA ASP A 453 -15.18 -52.05 -20.21
C ASP A 453 -14.94 -53.58 -20.25
N GLN A 454 -14.79 -54.20 -19.08
CA GLN A 454 -14.67 -55.68 -18.96
C GLN A 454 -15.93 -56.39 -19.49
N GLN A 455 -17.12 -55.93 -19.15
CA GLN A 455 -18.37 -56.54 -19.62
C GLN A 455 -18.53 -56.40 -21.14
N TYR A 456 -18.11 -55.26 -21.71
CA TYR A 456 -18.14 -55.06 -23.13
C TYR A 456 -17.17 -55.99 -23.86
N GLN A 457 -15.96 -56.18 -23.36
CA GLN A 457 -14.97 -57.12 -23.90
C GLN A 457 -15.48 -58.57 -23.93
N LEU A 458 -16.28 -58.93 -22.90
CA LEU A 458 -16.92 -60.26 -22.77
C LEU A 458 -18.25 -60.37 -23.52
N GLY A 459 -18.71 -59.31 -24.20
CA GLY A 459 -19.98 -59.28 -24.92
C GLY A 459 -21.21 -59.18 -24.01
N GLY A 460 -21.04 -58.83 -22.71
CA GLY A 460 -22.12 -58.74 -21.70
C GLY A 460 -22.94 -57.46 -21.78
N ILE A 461 -22.36 -56.38 -22.35
CA ILE A 461 -23.09 -55.11 -22.58
C ILE A 461 -22.85 -54.61 -23.99
N SER A 462 -23.73 -53.70 -24.44
CA SER A 462 -23.61 -53.03 -25.74
C SER A 462 -22.59 -51.89 -25.70
N TYR A 463 -22.02 -51.53 -26.87
CA TYR A 463 -21.08 -50.41 -27.00
C TYR A 463 -21.70 -49.06 -26.53
N PRO A 464 -22.98 -48.73 -26.84
CA PRO A 464 -23.63 -47.54 -26.24
C PRO A 464 -23.61 -47.52 -24.72
N ALA A 465 -23.74 -48.66 -24.06
CA ALA A 465 -23.69 -48.70 -22.59
C ALA A 465 -22.30 -48.39 -22.05
N LEU A 466 -21.24 -48.86 -22.72
CA LEU A 466 -19.86 -48.46 -22.41
C LEU A 466 -19.63 -46.95 -22.63
N LEU A 467 -20.13 -46.40 -23.74
CA LEU A 467 -20.01 -44.96 -24.02
C LEU A 467 -20.74 -44.13 -22.99
N ALA A 468 -21.92 -44.58 -22.50
CA ALA A 468 -22.60 -43.91 -21.40
C ALA A 468 -21.77 -43.89 -20.10
N ALA A 469 -21.05 -44.99 -19.80
CA ALA A 469 -20.14 -45.03 -18.65
C ALA A 469 -18.96 -44.06 -18.80
N ARG A 470 -18.39 -43.91 -20.04
CA ARG A 470 -17.34 -42.92 -20.34
C ARG A 470 -17.83 -41.48 -20.19
N VAL A 471 -19.05 -41.19 -20.61
CA VAL A 471 -19.69 -39.85 -20.40
C VAL A 471 -19.76 -39.53 -18.91
N GLN A 472 -20.20 -40.51 -18.08
CA GLN A 472 -20.32 -40.31 -16.64
C GLN A 472 -18.94 -40.14 -15.95
N ASP A 473 -17.90 -40.86 -16.39
CA ASP A 473 -16.53 -40.71 -15.90
C ASP A 473 -15.96 -39.31 -16.26
N ALA A 474 -16.17 -38.84 -17.51
CA ALA A 474 -15.73 -37.52 -17.93
C ALA A 474 -16.41 -36.39 -17.13
N GLN A 475 -17.73 -36.51 -16.83
CA GLN A 475 -18.46 -35.58 -15.97
C GLN A 475 -17.89 -35.56 -14.55
N ALA A 476 -17.57 -36.73 -13.97
CA ALA A 476 -16.96 -36.82 -12.65
C ALA A 476 -15.57 -36.18 -12.61
N ARG A 477 -14.74 -36.32 -13.68
CA ARG A 477 -13.46 -35.62 -13.82
C ARG A 477 -13.61 -34.09 -13.83
N MET A 478 -14.64 -33.56 -14.44
CA MET A 478 -14.93 -32.13 -14.41
C MET A 478 -15.28 -31.68 -12.98
N GLY A 479 -16.12 -32.41 -12.26
CA GLY A 479 -16.53 -32.11 -10.89
C GLY A 479 -15.34 -32.07 -9.93
N ILE A 480 -14.50 -33.11 -9.95
CA ILE A 480 -13.33 -33.17 -9.05
C ILE A 480 -12.29 -32.09 -9.39
N ALA A 481 -12.05 -31.78 -10.69
CA ALA A 481 -11.15 -30.71 -11.09
C ALA A 481 -11.61 -29.34 -10.59
N GLN A 482 -12.92 -29.09 -10.62
CA GLN A 482 -13.51 -27.87 -10.07
C GLN A 482 -13.36 -27.81 -8.54
N ALA A 483 -13.69 -28.88 -7.83
CA ALA A 483 -13.62 -28.94 -6.36
C ALA A 483 -12.17 -28.79 -5.85
N GLN A 484 -11.19 -29.43 -6.51
CA GLN A 484 -9.78 -29.27 -6.21
C GLN A 484 -9.31 -27.81 -6.43
N GLY A 485 -9.68 -27.22 -7.55
CA GLY A 485 -9.35 -25.82 -7.86
C GLY A 485 -9.96 -24.85 -6.83
N THR A 486 -11.21 -25.04 -6.44
CA THR A 486 -11.86 -24.22 -5.41
C THR A 486 -11.12 -24.34 -4.08
N ARG A 487 -10.82 -25.56 -3.63
CA ARG A 487 -10.10 -25.80 -2.38
C ARG A 487 -8.73 -25.13 -2.32
N LEU A 488 -7.96 -25.23 -3.40
CA LEU A 488 -6.66 -24.57 -3.52
C LEU A 488 -6.82 -23.02 -3.51
N ALA A 489 -7.79 -22.48 -4.24
CA ALA A 489 -8.03 -21.04 -4.29
C ALA A 489 -8.47 -20.46 -2.95
N ASP A 490 -9.37 -21.14 -2.21
CA ASP A 490 -9.84 -20.69 -0.90
C ASP A 490 -8.75 -20.84 0.18
N THR A 491 -7.81 -21.77 0.00
CA THR A 491 -6.59 -21.83 0.82
C THR A 491 -5.72 -20.58 0.59
N ALA A 492 -5.57 -20.08 -0.65
CA ALA A 492 -4.87 -18.82 -0.91
C ALA A 492 -5.61 -17.61 -0.32
N ALA A 493 -6.94 -17.58 -0.45
CA ALA A 493 -7.78 -16.56 0.18
C ALA A 493 -7.66 -16.56 1.71
N PHE A 494 -7.45 -17.72 2.32
CA PHE A 494 -7.21 -17.84 3.76
C PHE A 494 -5.90 -17.16 4.17
N TYR A 495 -4.79 -17.40 3.48
CA TYR A 495 -3.53 -16.71 3.74
C TYR A 495 -3.65 -15.20 3.57
N LEU A 496 -4.33 -14.73 2.52
CA LEU A 496 -4.61 -13.29 2.34
C LEU A 496 -5.46 -12.72 3.49
N ALA A 497 -6.47 -13.47 3.95
CA ALA A 497 -7.33 -13.02 5.05
C ALA A 497 -6.59 -12.93 6.40
N LEU A 498 -5.52 -13.69 6.59
CA LEU A 498 -4.63 -13.58 7.73
C LEU A 498 -3.71 -12.35 7.69
N GLY A 499 -3.45 -11.80 6.49
CA GLY A 499 -2.76 -10.52 6.31
C GLY A 499 -1.24 -10.59 6.18
N GLY A 500 -0.64 -11.77 6.03
CA GLY A 500 0.82 -11.92 5.91
C GLY A 500 1.61 -11.38 7.12
N GLU A 501 2.89 -11.64 7.19
CA GLU A 501 3.77 -11.00 8.19
C GLU A 501 4.38 -9.72 7.59
N VAL A 502 4.32 -8.62 8.37
CA VAL A 502 4.95 -7.35 7.97
C VAL A 502 6.47 -7.55 7.93
N ASP A 503 7.09 -7.35 6.76
CA ASP A 503 8.56 -7.30 6.66
C ASP A 503 9.07 -5.87 6.85
N PRO A 504 9.61 -5.52 8.03
CA PRO A 504 10.15 -4.18 8.29
C PRO A 504 11.35 -3.87 7.38
N ALA A 505 12.10 -4.89 6.95
CA ALA A 505 13.26 -4.71 6.09
C ALA A 505 12.83 -4.33 4.66
N ALA A 506 11.77 -4.94 4.13
CA ALA A 506 11.23 -4.58 2.82
C ALA A 506 10.67 -3.14 2.80
N VAL A 507 10.02 -2.70 3.88
CA VAL A 507 9.56 -1.30 4.02
C VAL A 507 10.76 -0.34 4.06
N ALA A 508 11.80 -0.65 4.86
CA ALA A 508 13.01 0.18 4.94
C ALA A 508 13.75 0.27 3.59
N GLN A 509 13.82 -0.83 2.83
CA GLN A 509 14.39 -0.83 1.47
C GLN A 509 13.56 -0.04 0.47
N ALA A 510 12.22 -0.11 0.58
CA ALA A 510 11.32 0.65 -0.29
C ALA A 510 11.49 2.16 -0.08
N THR A 511 11.73 2.60 1.16
CA THR A 511 11.92 4.02 1.52
C THR A 511 13.32 4.55 1.23
N SER A 512 14.36 3.69 1.26
CA SER A 512 15.77 4.12 1.06
C SER A 512 16.13 4.46 -0.39
N GLY A 513 15.23 4.31 -1.36
CA GLY A 513 15.43 4.75 -2.75
C GLY A 513 16.55 4.02 -3.53
N SER A 514 17.19 3.01 -2.94
CA SER A 514 18.25 2.25 -3.62
C SER A 514 17.61 1.32 -4.66
N PRO A 515 17.87 1.51 -5.96
CA PRO A 515 17.46 0.53 -6.95
C PRO A 515 18.17 -0.79 -6.61
N SER A 516 17.41 -1.88 -6.57
CA SER A 516 17.99 -3.23 -6.51
C SER A 516 19.02 -3.35 -7.64
N SER A 517 20.29 -3.52 -7.27
CA SER A 517 21.35 -3.79 -8.24
C SER A 517 21.04 -5.12 -8.93
N SER A 518 20.34 -5.04 -10.07
CA SER A 518 20.27 -6.14 -11.03
C SER A 518 21.69 -6.35 -11.56
N SER A 519 22.37 -7.31 -10.97
CA SER A 519 23.66 -7.80 -11.42
C SER A 519 23.56 -8.27 -12.88
N GLY A 520 24.26 -7.58 -13.76
CA GLY A 520 24.94 -8.15 -14.90
C GLY A 520 24.08 -8.69 -16.04
N GLN A 521 23.64 -7.82 -16.94
CA GLN A 521 23.62 -8.18 -18.36
C GLN A 521 24.81 -7.50 -19.04
N SER A 522 25.85 -8.32 -19.24
CA SER A 522 26.94 -8.05 -20.17
C SER A 522 26.36 -7.86 -21.58
N ALA A 523 26.56 -6.67 -22.12
CA ALA A 523 26.28 -6.36 -23.52
C ALA A 523 27.06 -7.31 -24.47
N PRO A 524 26.46 -7.79 -25.54
CA PRO A 524 27.22 -8.44 -26.58
C PRO A 524 28.03 -7.38 -27.34
N SER A 525 29.34 -7.60 -27.41
CA SER A 525 30.31 -6.93 -28.26
C SER A 525 29.89 -7.06 -29.73
N GLU A 526 29.46 -5.96 -30.33
CA GLU A 526 29.47 -5.86 -31.80
C GLU A 526 30.92 -5.79 -32.29
N ALA A 527 31.33 -6.84 -33.00
CA ALA A 527 32.49 -6.84 -33.86
C ALA A 527 32.01 -6.92 -35.31
N ARG A 528 32.22 -5.80 -36.03
CA ARG A 528 32.28 -5.61 -37.49
C ARG A 528 31.07 -6.06 -38.31
#